data_84f74f50c6cc13a4bb492f7af73a846e
#
_entry.id   84f74f50c6cc13a4bb492f7af73a846e
#
_cell.length_a   1.000
_cell.length_b   1.000
_cell.length_c   1.000
_cell.angle_alpha   90.00
_cell.angle_beta   90.00
_cell.angle_gamma   90.00
#
_symmetry.space_group_name_H-M   'P 1'
#
loop_
_entity.id
_entity.type
_entity.pdbx_description
1 polymer ?
#
loop_
_entity_poly.entity_id
_entity_poly.type
_entity_poly.pdbx_seq_one_letter_code
_entity_poly.pdbx_strand_id
1 'polypeptide(L)'
;MSPRAARSALRRPRVPPGVMRLAARQLGRRCLDPALPWPVQRARLDQLTRTSLLPRGTTITEQQIAGLRAEVVAAPGSDARRTVVHFHGGGYCVGSALTPRSWAAHLSARAGCRVVLPEYRLAPEHPHPAALEDARAVLAALSAEAEPGSIVVSGDSAGGGLALALLLSLRDEGQDLPAGAILMSAWLDLGHDRRADPDLVRREVLLSPGWLEACARAYASPAAWTDPPVSPLHAAHAGLPPLLIQAGTDELLAPDAGRLAASASAAGVDVTYTQWPRMWHDFMLQPGLVAAADSALAQAAWFLTRVRLAAQPPGKTK
;
A
#
# COMPACT_ATOMS: atom_id res chain seq x y z
N MET A 1 -14.08 -37.85 -19.35
CA MET A 1 -12.79 -37.94 -18.65
C MET A 1 -12.79 -36.88 -17.55
N SER A 2 -12.60 -37.29 -16.32
CA SER A 2 -12.85 -36.55 -15.07
C SER A 2 -11.83 -35.42 -14.82
N PRO A 3 -12.24 -34.22 -14.37
CA PRO A 3 -11.32 -33.16 -13.92
C PRO A 3 -11.03 -33.36 -12.41
N ARG A 4 -10.13 -34.30 -12.09
CA ARG A 4 -9.58 -34.46 -10.75
C ARG A 4 -8.13 -34.03 -10.78
N ALA A 5 -7.82 -32.79 -10.37
CA ALA A 5 -6.56 -32.38 -9.72
C ALA A 5 -6.65 -30.94 -9.19
N ALA A 6 -7.66 -30.59 -8.37
CA ALA A 6 -7.49 -29.51 -7.42
C ALA A 6 -6.57 -30.05 -6.31
N ARG A 7 -5.24 -29.93 -6.53
CA ARG A 7 -4.24 -30.29 -5.53
C ARG A 7 -4.46 -29.40 -4.31
N SER A 8 -4.84 -30.03 -3.21
CA SER A 8 -4.87 -29.52 -1.84
C SER A 8 -3.55 -28.77 -1.58
N ALA A 9 -3.57 -27.44 -1.73
CA ALA A 9 -2.56 -26.60 -1.13
C ALA A 9 -2.65 -26.87 0.36
N LEU A 10 -1.61 -27.47 0.95
CA LEU A 10 -1.46 -27.68 2.38
C LEU A 10 -1.83 -26.34 3.06
N ARG A 11 -2.99 -26.28 3.70
CA ARG A 11 -3.40 -25.12 4.50
C ARG A 11 -2.38 -25.02 5.63
N ARG A 12 -1.45 -24.07 5.53
CA ARG A 12 -0.56 -23.75 6.64
C ARG A 12 -1.41 -23.38 7.85
N PRO A 13 -1.05 -23.83 9.06
CA PRO A 13 -1.80 -23.45 10.27
C PRO A 13 -1.73 -21.92 10.39
N ARG A 14 -2.89 -21.28 10.42
CA ARG A 14 -3.01 -19.84 10.64
C ARG A 14 -2.62 -19.54 12.08
N VAL A 15 -1.87 -18.47 12.27
CA VAL A 15 -1.55 -17.98 13.60
C VAL A 15 -2.78 -17.31 14.20
N PRO A 16 -3.18 -17.61 15.45
CA PRO A 16 -4.29 -16.93 16.08
C PRO A 16 -4.08 -15.40 16.07
N PRO A 17 -5.12 -14.60 15.78
CA PRO A 17 -4.98 -13.13 15.67
C PRO A 17 -4.38 -12.48 16.93
N GLY A 18 -4.69 -13.00 18.13
CA GLY A 18 -4.12 -12.50 19.38
C GLY A 18 -2.60 -12.68 19.48
N VAL A 19 -2.09 -13.81 18.99
CA VAL A 19 -0.63 -14.08 18.97
C VAL A 19 0.07 -13.16 17.98
N MET A 20 -0.51 -12.99 16.78
CA MET A 20 0.02 -12.08 15.76
C MET A 20 -0.02 -10.62 16.24
N ARG A 21 -1.11 -10.22 16.89
CA ARG A 21 -1.26 -8.89 17.49
C ARG A 21 -0.17 -8.62 18.55
N LEU A 22 0.10 -9.60 19.42
CA LEU A 22 1.16 -9.51 20.41
C LEU A 22 2.55 -9.40 19.75
N ALA A 23 2.81 -10.23 18.74
CA ALA A 23 4.06 -10.19 17.97
C ALA A 23 4.23 -8.83 17.27
N ALA A 24 3.21 -8.33 16.58
CA ALA A 24 3.21 -7.00 15.96
C ALA A 24 3.53 -5.91 16.97
N ARG A 25 2.90 -5.95 18.16
CA ARG A 25 3.16 -4.99 19.23
C ARG A 25 4.59 -5.04 19.76
N GLN A 26 5.11 -6.24 20.01
CA GLN A 26 6.45 -6.39 20.62
C GLN A 26 7.58 -6.14 19.62
N LEU A 27 7.46 -6.68 18.41
CA LEU A 27 8.51 -6.58 17.40
C LEU A 27 8.41 -5.27 16.63
N GLY A 28 7.20 -4.88 16.22
CA GLY A 28 6.99 -3.66 15.45
C GLY A 28 7.38 -2.41 16.23
N ARG A 29 6.94 -2.26 17.47
CA ARG A 29 7.31 -1.10 18.32
C ARG A 29 8.81 -0.99 18.62
N ARG A 30 9.55 -2.12 18.57
CA ARG A 30 11.01 -2.07 18.69
C ARG A 30 11.70 -1.57 17.41
N CYS A 31 11.03 -1.69 16.27
CA CYS A 31 11.52 -1.14 14.99
C CYS A 31 11.13 0.33 14.85
N LEU A 32 9.88 0.68 15.24
CA LEU A 32 9.28 2.01 15.07
C LEU A 32 9.33 2.79 16.40
N ASP A 33 10.53 3.04 16.89
CA ASP A 33 10.78 3.77 18.13
C ASP A 33 11.36 5.16 17.80
N PRO A 34 10.65 6.27 18.12
CA PRO A 34 11.08 7.63 17.79
C PRO A 34 12.40 8.03 18.48
N ALA A 35 12.81 7.30 19.53
CA ALA A 35 14.10 7.53 20.20
C ALA A 35 15.29 6.94 19.41
N LEU A 36 15.05 6.08 18.41
CA LEU A 36 16.12 5.46 17.63
C LEU A 36 16.45 6.27 16.38
N PRO A 37 17.73 6.34 15.98
CA PRO A 37 18.14 6.90 14.69
C PRO A 37 17.45 6.17 13.51
N TRP A 38 17.10 6.90 12.45
CA TRP A 38 16.43 6.34 11.26
C TRP A 38 17.16 5.15 10.64
N PRO A 39 18.51 5.15 10.48
CA PRO A 39 19.22 3.98 9.94
C PRO A 39 19.05 2.72 10.79
N VAL A 40 18.93 2.87 12.12
CA VAL A 40 18.70 1.74 13.03
C VAL A 40 17.28 1.20 12.87
N GLN A 41 16.28 2.08 12.76
CA GLN A 41 14.90 1.68 12.53
C GLN A 41 14.76 0.94 11.19
N ARG A 42 15.35 1.47 10.10
CA ARG A 42 15.39 0.86 8.76
C ARG A 42 15.98 -0.55 8.83
N ALA A 43 17.18 -0.70 9.42
CA ALA A 43 17.84 -1.99 9.52
C ALA A 43 17.02 -3.02 10.31
N ARG A 44 16.37 -2.61 11.41
CA ARG A 44 15.52 -3.49 12.23
C ARG A 44 14.27 -3.92 11.48
N LEU A 45 13.62 -3.01 10.75
CA LEU A 45 12.43 -3.31 9.98
C LEU A 45 12.75 -4.27 8.82
N ASP A 46 13.84 -4.03 8.09
CA ASP A 46 14.32 -4.91 7.04
C ASP A 46 14.65 -6.31 7.56
N GLN A 47 15.32 -6.38 8.72
CA GLN A 47 15.62 -7.67 9.35
C GLN A 47 14.34 -8.43 9.73
N LEU A 48 13.33 -7.74 10.26
CA LEU A 48 12.03 -8.32 10.62
C LEU A 48 11.28 -8.88 9.41
N THR A 49 11.33 -8.16 8.28
CA THR A 49 10.56 -8.50 7.08
C THR A 49 11.30 -9.43 6.11
N ARG A 50 12.61 -9.60 6.27
CA ARG A 50 13.45 -10.43 5.38
C ARG A 50 12.99 -11.89 5.26
N THR A 51 12.40 -12.45 6.30
CA THR A 51 11.95 -13.85 6.37
C THR A 51 10.49 -14.05 5.97
N SER A 52 9.95 -13.15 5.18
CA SER A 52 8.56 -13.19 4.71
C SER A 52 8.24 -14.49 3.96
N LEU A 53 7.06 -15.05 4.24
CA LEU A 53 6.60 -16.27 3.57
C LEU A 53 6.14 -15.92 2.14
N LEU A 54 6.72 -16.62 1.16
CA LEU A 54 6.38 -16.43 -0.24
C LEU A 54 5.70 -17.69 -0.81
N PRO A 55 4.77 -17.56 -1.77
CA PRO A 55 4.27 -18.67 -2.56
C PRO A 55 5.41 -19.37 -3.30
N ARG A 56 5.29 -20.70 -3.51
CA ARG A 56 6.29 -21.46 -4.23
C ARG A 56 6.44 -20.97 -5.66
N GLY A 57 7.68 -20.87 -6.13
CA GLY A 57 8.02 -20.46 -7.49
C GLY A 57 7.92 -18.96 -7.73
N THR A 58 7.69 -18.14 -6.69
CA THR A 58 7.78 -16.68 -6.81
C THR A 58 9.20 -16.29 -7.23
N THR A 59 9.30 -15.45 -8.25
CA THR A 59 10.55 -14.81 -8.67
C THR A 59 10.58 -13.37 -8.15
N ILE A 60 11.74 -12.91 -7.73
CA ILE A 60 12.02 -11.53 -7.37
C ILE A 60 13.23 -11.12 -8.18
N THR A 61 13.05 -10.14 -9.06
CA THR A 61 14.13 -9.60 -9.89
C THR A 61 14.34 -8.14 -9.57
N GLU A 62 15.58 -7.75 -9.38
CA GLU A 62 15.94 -6.35 -9.20
C GLU A 62 16.05 -5.67 -10.56
N GLN A 63 15.49 -4.48 -10.70
CA GLN A 63 15.52 -3.66 -11.91
C GLN A 63 15.79 -2.20 -11.56
N GLN A 64 16.30 -1.45 -12.54
CA GLN A 64 16.37 0.00 -12.49
C GLN A 64 15.19 0.58 -13.28
N ILE A 65 14.33 1.35 -12.62
CA ILE A 65 13.16 2.00 -13.23
C ILE A 65 13.26 3.50 -12.94
N ALA A 66 13.35 4.30 -13.96
CA ALA A 66 13.56 5.76 -13.84
C ALA A 66 14.78 6.12 -12.94
N GLY A 67 15.83 5.29 -12.96
CA GLY A 67 17.03 5.52 -12.13
C GLY A 67 16.90 5.04 -10.68
N LEU A 68 15.75 4.51 -10.28
CA LEU A 68 15.51 3.95 -8.95
C LEU A 68 15.60 2.42 -8.98
N ARG A 69 16.18 1.84 -7.94
CA ARG A 69 16.11 0.41 -7.70
C ARG A 69 14.67 0.00 -7.42
N ALA A 70 14.21 -1.07 -8.04
CA ALA A 70 12.90 -1.65 -7.79
C ALA A 70 12.98 -3.17 -7.78
N GLU A 71 12.18 -3.82 -6.95
CA GLU A 71 11.94 -5.26 -7.06
C GLU A 71 10.70 -5.53 -7.91
N VAL A 72 10.83 -6.43 -8.85
CA VAL A 72 9.71 -6.97 -9.62
C VAL A 72 9.40 -8.36 -9.12
N VAL A 73 8.24 -8.49 -8.49
CA VAL A 73 7.75 -9.73 -7.88
C VAL A 73 6.73 -10.38 -8.80
N ALA A 74 6.97 -11.63 -9.20
CA ALA A 74 6.08 -12.38 -10.07
C ALA A 74 5.93 -13.83 -9.63
N ALA A 75 4.69 -14.31 -9.53
CA ALA A 75 4.38 -15.72 -9.35
C ALA A 75 4.38 -16.47 -10.69
N PRO A 76 4.51 -17.80 -10.69
CA PRO A 76 4.42 -18.58 -11.91
C PRO A 76 3.11 -18.31 -12.68
N GLY A 77 3.24 -18.02 -13.98
CA GLY A 77 2.10 -17.73 -14.85
C GLY A 77 1.52 -16.31 -14.74
N SER A 78 2.19 -15.40 -14.03
CA SER A 78 1.81 -13.98 -14.01
C SER A 78 1.96 -13.35 -15.38
N ASP A 79 0.97 -12.54 -15.77
CA ASP A 79 0.99 -11.74 -16.99
C ASP A 79 1.75 -10.43 -16.73
N ALA A 80 2.91 -10.29 -17.37
CA ALA A 80 3.76 -9.10 -17.22
C ALA A 80 3.09 -7.79 -17.71
N ARG A 81 2.04 -7.88 -18.56
CA ARG A 81 1.27 -6.72 -19.01
C ARG A 81 0.33 -6.17 -17.92
N ARG A 82 0.05 -6.96 -16.88
CA ARG A 82 -0.77 -6.58 -15.72
C ARG A 82 0.15 -6.16 -14.59
N THR A 83 0.27 -4.87 -14.35
CA THR A 83 1.24 -4.33 -13.38
C THR A 83 0.53 -3.66 -12.21
N VAL A 84 0.95 -4.01 -11.00
CA VAL A 84 0.66 -3.23 -9.80
C VAL A 84 1.96 -2.55 -9.37
N VAL A 85 1.95 -1.23 -9.27
CA VAL A 85 3.06 -0.47 -8.66
C VAL A 85 2.68 -0.23 -7.22
N HIS A 86 3.46 -0.76 -6.29
CA HIS A 86 3.17 -0.65 -4.86
C HIS A 86 4.25 0.14 -4.14
N PHE A 87 3.86 1.24 -3.52
CA PHE A 87 4.69 2.08 -2.67
C PHE A 87 4.60 1.60 -1.23
N HIS A 88 5.75 1.26 -0.64
CA HIS A 88 5.80 0.71 0.71
C HIS A 88 5.49 1.76 1.80
N GLY A 89 4.99 1.29 2.94
CA GLY A 89 4.81 2.08 4.14
C GLY A 89 6.10 2.39 4.88
N GLY A 90 5.96 3.01 6.06
CA GLY A 90 7.09 3.35 6.91
C GLY A 90 7.24 4.85 7.20
N GLY A 91 6.12 5.60 7.16
CA GLY A 91 6.09 7.02 7.54
C GLY A 91 6.97 7.92 6.66
N TYR A 92 7.25 7.52 5.42
CA TYR A 92 8.22 8.16 4.51
C TYR A 92 9.68 8.14 4.99
N CYS A 93 9.98 7.52 6.15
CA CYS A 93 11.29 7.57 6.80
C CYS A 93 11.99 6.21 6.87
N VAL A 94 11.22 5.13 6.87
CA VAL A 94 11.70 3.75 6.97
C VAL A 94 10.97 2.85 5.96
N GLY A 95 11.28 1.56 5.96
CA GLY A 95 10.71 0.61 5.01
C GLY A 95 11.56 0.49 3.74
N SER A 96 11.22 -0.51 2.96
CA SER A 96 11.87 -0.87 1.69
C SER A 96 10.97 -1.83 0.92
N ALA A 97 11.38 -2.27 -0.26
CA ALA A 97 10.70 -3.33 -1.02
C ALA A 97 10.52 -4.63 -0.21
N LEU A 98 11.35 -4.86 0.82
CA LEU A 98 11.23 -6.02 1.72
C LEU A 98 9.91 -6.03 2.49
N THR A 99 9.42 -4.87 2.91
CA THR A 99 8.25 -4.74 3.78
C THR A 99 6.98 -5.34 3.15
N PRO A 100 6.55 -4.96 1.92
CA PRO A 100 5.36 -5.50 1.29
C PRO A 100 5.60 -6.78 0.46
N ARG A 101 6.83 -7.32 0.43
CA ARG A 101 7.20 -8.43 -0.47
C ARG A 101 6.29 -9.64 -0.35
N SER A 102 5.87 -10.02 0.88
CA SER A 102 4.93 -11.13 1.08
C SER A 102 3.58 -10.85 0.45
N TRP A 103 3.02 -9.67 0.69
CA TRP A 103 1.76 -9.24 0.09
C TRP A 103 1.85 -9.22 -1.44
N ALA A 104 2.92 -8.63 -1.98
CA ALA A 104 3.15 -8.55 -3.42
C ALA A 104 3.18 -9.93 -4.09
N ALA A 105 3.90 -10.88 -3.48
CA ALA A 105 4.02 -12.24 -3.98
C ALA A 105 2.67 -13.00 -3.95
N HIS A 106 1.91 -12.85 -2.88
CA HIS A 106 0.60 -13.49 -2.76
C HIS A 106 -0.44 -12.83 -3.68
N LEU A 107 -0.38 -11.50 -3.88
CA LEU A 107 -1.22 -10.81 -4.86
C LEU A 107 -0.89 -11.27 -6.28
N SER A 108 0.39 -11.34 -6.63
CA SER A 108 0.86 -11.84 -7.92
C SER A 108 0.31 -13.25 -8.19
N ALA A 109 0.46 -14.16 -7.22
CA ALA A 109 -0.03 -15.53 -7.34
C ALA A 109 -1.56 -15.64 -7.49
N ARG A 110 -2.31 -14.73 -6.84
CA ARG A 110 -3.77 -14.76 -6.83
C ARG A 110 -4.39 -14.03 -8.01
N ALA A 111 -3.81 -12.91 -8.42
CA ALA A 111 -4.33 -12.05 -9.48
C ALA A 111 -3.69 -12.27 -10.85
N GLY A 112 -2.60 -13.04 -10.93
CA GLY A 112 -1.86 -13.28 -12.17
C GLY A 112 -1.26 -11.99 -12.75
N CYS A 113 -0.67 -11.13 -11.91
CA CYS A 113 -0.04 -9.87 -12.27
C CYS A 113 1.41 -9.84 -11.78
N ARG A 114 2.25 -8.95 -12.31
CA ARG A 114 3.50 -8.58 -11.66
C ARG A 114 3.27 -7.43 -10.67
N VAL A 115 4.07 -7.39 -9.61
CA VAL A 115 4.06 -6.28 -8.64
C VAL A 115 5.44 -5.64 -8.63
N VAL A 116 5.50 -4.34 -8.88
CA VAL A 116 6.71 -3.53 -8.85
C VAL A 116 6.79 -2.79 -7.53
N LEU A 117 7.89 -2.95 -6.81
CA LEU A 117 8.17 -2.38 -5.50
C LEU A 117 9.35 -1.40 -5.63
N PRO A 118 9.13 -0.12 -5.93
CA PRO A 118 10.21 0.86 -6.06
C PRO A 118 10.76 1.26 -4.70
N GLU A 119 12.09 1.44 -4.64
CA GLU A 119 12.82 2.03 -3.52
C GLU A 119 12.83 3.56 -3.70
N TYR A 120 11.75 4.22 -3.33
CA TYR A 120 11.67 5.68 -3.42
C TYR A 120 12.51 6.35 -2.31
N ARG A 121 12.96 7.58 -2.55
CA ARG A 121 13.79 8.36 -1.62
C ARG A 121 13.06 8.64 -0.32
N LEU A 122 13.74 8.44 0.81
CA LEU A 122 13.19 8.57 2.15
C LEU A 122 13.66 9.84 2.85
N ALA A 123 12.81 10.37 3.70
CA ALA A 123 13.12 11.40 4.67
C ALA A 123 13.92 10.78 5.87
N PRO A 124 14.68 11.60 6.60
CA PRO A 124 14.89 13.03 6.44
C PRO A 124 15.89 13.41 5.35
N GLU A 125 16.63 12.45 4.78
CA GLU A 125 17.66 12.72 3.76
C GLU A 125 17.04 13.35 2.50
N HIS A 126 15.83 12.95 2.16
CA HIS A 126 15.07 13.44 1.02
C HIS A 126 13.61 13.72 1.43
N PRO A 127 13.33 14.88 2.02
CA PRO A 127 11.98 15.25 2.43
C PRO A 127 11.06 15.48 1.21
N HIS A 128 9.79 15.76 1.47
CA HIS A 128 8.85 16.17 0.44
C HIS A 128 9.45 17.31 -0.43
N PRO A 129 9.34 17.22 -1.78
CA PRO A 129 8.51 16.32 -2.58
C PRO A 129 9.23 15.07 -3.14
N ALA A 130 10.43 14.72 -2.69
CA ALA A 130 11.28 13.71 -3.31
C ALA A 130 10.58 12.36 -3.57
N ALA A 131 9.83 11.84 -2.61
CA ALA A 131 9.09 10.59 -2.79
C ALA A 131 8.00 10.69 -3.87
N LEU A 132 7.31 11.83 -3.96
CA LEU A 132 6.29 12.07 -5.00
C LEU A 132 6.91 12.19 -6.39
N GLU A 133 8.06 12.86 -6.51
CA GLU A 133 8.82 12.94 -7.77
C GLU A 133 9.24 11.55 -8.25
N ASP A 134 9.74 10.71 -7.34
CA ASP A 134 10.13 9.34 -7.63
C ASP A 134 8.92 8.49 -8.05
N ALA A 135 7.81 8.60 -7.36
CA ALA A 135 6.57 7.89 -7.70
C ALA A 135 6.07 8.27 -9.11
N ARG A 136 6.12 9.56 -9.46
CA ARG A 136 5.79 10.06 -10.80
C ARG A 136 6.72 9.50 -11.87
N ALA A 137 8.03 9.54 -11.63
CA ALA A 137 9.04 9.06 -12.56
C ALA A 137 8.89 7.55 -12.84
N VAL A 138 8.68 6.74 -11.78
CA VAL A 138 8.45 5.30 -11.91
C VAL A 138 7.18 5.01 -12.71
N LEU A 139 6.07 5.69 -12.38
CA LEU A 139 4.82 5.47 -13.09
C LEU A 139 4.93 5.89 -14.57
N ALA A 140 5.55 7.02 -14.87
CA ALA A 140 5.76 7.49 -16.23
C ALA A 140 6.59 6.49 -17.06
N ALA A 141 7.70 5.97 -16.49
CA ALA A 141 8.53 4.96 -17.15
C ALA A 141 7.76 3.67 -17.45
N LEU A 142 6.96 3.19 -16.49
CA LEU A 142 6.17 1.97 -16.69
C LEU A 142 5.00 2.21 -17.67
N SER A 143 4.38 3.37 -17.67
CA SER A 143 3.27 3.71 -18.57
C SER A 143 3.72 3.85 -20.02
N ALA A 144 4.97 4.25 -20.26
CA ALA A 144 5.53 4.35 -21.63
C ALA A 144 5.63 2.97 -22.33
N GLU A 145 5.69 1.87 -21.56
CA GLU A 145 5.82 0.51 -22.06
C GLU A 145 4.53 -0.31 -21.91
N ALA A 146 3.49 0.27 -21.28
CA ALA A 146 2.30 -0.45 -20.88
C ALA A 146 1.09 -0.09 -21.75
N GLU A 147 0.16 -1.04 -21.92
CA GLU A 147 -1.15 -0.76 -22.51
C GLU A 147 -1.96 0.18 -21.60
N PRO A 148 -2.72 1.13 -22.15
CA PRO A 148 -3.59 1.99 -21.35
C PRO A 148 -4.50 1.19 -20.42
N GLY A 149 -4.59 1.61 -19.15
CA GLY A 149 -5.41 0.95 -18.14
C GLY A 149 -4.87 -0.40 -17.61
N SER A 150 -3.62 -0.76 -17.92
CA SER A 150 -3.00 -2.01 -17.45
C SER A 150 -2.22 -1.86 -16.14
N ILE A 151 -2.08 -0.64 -15.62
CA ILE A 151 -1.39 -0.33 -14.37
C ILE A 151 -2.39 0.06 -13.30
N VAL A 152 -2.22 -0.51 -12.10
CA VAL A 152 -2.88 -0.09 -10.87
C VAL A 152 -1.81 0.36 -9.89
N VAL A 153 -2.02 1.50 -9.23
CA VAL A 153 -1.13 1.94 -8.14
C VAL A 153 -1.64 1.39 -6.81
N SER A 154 -0.74 1.19 -5.87
CA SER A 154 -1.08 0.67 -4.55
C SER A 154 -0.10 1.22 -3.52
N GLY A 155 -0.49 1.21 -2.25
CA GLY A 155 0.41 1.50 -1.15
C GLY A 155 -0.21 1.20 0.20
N ASP A 156 0.66 0.93 1.16
CA ASP A 156 0.32 0.76 2.57
C ASP A 156 0.79 1.97 3.38
N SER A 157 0.06 2.37 4.39
CA SER A 157 0.45 3.44 5.32
C SER A 157 0.85 4.74 4.58
N ALA A 158 2.06 5.25 4.77
CA ALA A 158 2.62 6.38 4.03
C ALA A 158 2.67 6.15 2.52
N GLY A 159 2.94 4.91 2.07
CA GLY A 159 2.88 4.54 0.66
C GLY A 159 1.48 4.66 0.07
N GLY A 160 0.43 4.41 0.87
CA GLY A 160 -0.95 4.69 0.50
C GLY A 160 -1.23 6.18 0.33
N GLY A 161 -0.67 7.02 1.21
CA GLY A 161 -0.68 8.47 1.07
C GLY A 161 0.03 8.93 -0.21
N LEU A 162 1.21 8.37 -0.47
CA LEU A 162 2.00 8.63 -1.68
C LEU A 162 1.22 8.25 -2.96
N ALA A 163 0.57 7.08 -2.97
CA ALA A 163 -0.24 6.64 -4.10
C ALA A 163 -1.42 7.59 -4.38
N LEU A 164 -2.10 8.08 -3.34
CA LEU A 164 -3.19 9.04 -3.50
C LEU A 164 -2.67 10.42 -3.96
N ALA A 165 -1.56 10.92 -3.38
CA ALA A 165 -0.93 12.17 -3.80
C ALA A 165 -0.48 12.11 -5.26
N LEU A 166 0.06 10.97 -5.71
CA LEU A 166 0.41 10.72 -7.11
C LEU A 166 -0.81 10.85 -8.03
N LEU A 167 -1.92 10.20 -7.71
CA LEU A 167 -3.15 10.26 -8.51
C LEU A 167 -3.70 11.69 -8.61
N LEU A 168 -3.71 12.42 -7.49
CA LEU A 168 -4.16 13.81 -7.44
C LEU A 168 -3.27 14.71 -8.32
N SER A 169 -1.95 14.55 -8.22
CA SER A 169 -0.98 15.31 -9.02
C SER A 169 -1.18 15.06 -10.53
N LEU A 170 -1.36 13.81 -10.96
CA LEU A 170 -1.60 13.46 -12.37
C LEU A 170 -2.92 14.04 -12.87
N ARG A 171 -3.99 13.91 -12.08
CA ARG A 171 -5.30 14.46 -12.41
C ARG A 171 -5.25 15.98 -12.60
N ASP A 172 -4.62 16.68 -11.66
CA ASP A 172 -4.56 18.15 -11.65
C ASP A 172 -3.75 18.69 -12.83
N GLU A 173 -2.82 17.89 -13.34
CA GLU A 173 -2.05 18.19 -14.55
C GLU A 173 -2.71 17.66 -15.84
N GLY A 174 -3.89 17.04 -15.76
CA GLY A 174 -4.60 16.47 -16.92
C GLY A 174 -3.88 15.30 -17.58
N GLN A 175 -3.05 14.57 -16.82
CA GLN A 175 -2.32 13.39 -17.28
C GLN A 175 -3.20 12.13 -17.17
N ASP A 176 -2.86 11.10 -17.96
CA ASP A 176 -3.53 9.80 -17.90
C ASP A 176 -3.40 9.16 -16.53
N LEU A 177 -4.53 8.69 -15.99
CA LEU A 177 -4.58 8.05 -14.69
C LEU A 177 -4.43 6.53 -14.79
N PRO A 178 -3.81 5.87 -13.80
CA PRO A 178 -3.89 4.42 -13.63
C PRO A 178 -5.33 3.91 -13.59
N ALA A 179 -5.52 2.62 -13.89
CA ALA A 179 -6.84 1.97 -13.91
C ALA A 179 -7.57 2.00 -12.55
N GLY A 180 -6.85 2.20 -11.47
CA GLY A 180 -7.38 2.28 -10.11
C GLY A 180 -6.29 2.35 -9.07
N ALA A 181 -6.69 2.45 -7.79
CA ALA A 181 -5.75 2.38 -6.68
C ALA A 181 -6.20 1.44 -5.56
N ILE A 182 -5.23 0.80 -4.89
CA ILE A 182 -5.42 0.00 -3.69
C ILE A 182 -4.70 0.69 -2.53
N LEU A 183 -5.45 1.21 -1.58
CA LEU A 183 -4.95 1.98 -0.44
C LEU A 183 -5.17 1.19 0.84
N MET A 184 -4.09 0.74 1.47
CA MET A 184 -4.12 -0.10 2.67
C MET A 184 -3.64 0.70 3.88
N SER A 185 -4.44 0.80 4.94
CA SER A 185 -4.08 1.53 6.17
C SER A 185 -3.46 2.91 5.90
N ALA A 186 -3.92 3.60 4.84
CA ALA A 186 -3.24 4.76 4.25
C ALA A 186 -3.15 5.95 5.22
N TRP A 187 -1.96 6.57 5.29
CA TRP A 187 -1.73 7.80 6.03
C TRP A 187 -1.98 9.02 5.12
N LEU A 188 -3.13 9.67 5.33
CA LEU A 188 -3.67 10.65 4.39
C LEU A 188 -3.73 12.08 4.95
N ASP A 189 -3.52 12.24 6.25
CA ASP A 189 -3.56 13.53 6.96
C ASP A 189 -2.44 13.57 8.01
N LEU A 190 -1.35 14.26 7.69
CA LEU A 190 -0.21 14.40 8.58
C LEU A 190 -0.50 15.37 9.75
N GLY A 191 -1.43 16.30 9.56
CA GLY A 191 -1.80 17.30 10.54
C GLY A 191 -2.78 16.80 11.61
N HIS A 192 -3.38 15.63 11.43
CA HIS A 192 -4.36 15.10 12.38
C HIS A 192 -3.73 14.72 13.72
N ASP A 193 -4.27 15.27 14.82
CA ASP A 193 -3.83 14.91 16.18
C ASP A 193 -4.28 13.48 16.54
N ARG A 194 -3.37 12.54 16.42
CA ARG A 194 -3.61 11.10 16.73
C ARG A 194 -3.78 10.83 18.23
N ARG A 195 -3.55 11.82 19.09
CA ARG A 195 -3.77 11.71 20.54
C ARG A 195 -5.21 12.02 20.93
N ALA A 196 -5.98 12.60 20.01
CA ALA A 196 -7.36 13.02 20.27
C ALA A 196 -8.31 11.85 20.57
N ASP A 197 -7.98 10.62 20.16
CA ASP A 197 -8.71 9.40 20.52
C ASP A 197 -7.84 8.47 21.40
N PRO A 198 -7.89 8.61 22.75
CA PRO A 198 -7.13 7.76 23.68
C PRO A 198 -7.48 6.28 23.59
N ASP A 199 -8.73 5.94 23.20
CA ASP A 199 -9.17 4.55 23.06
C ASP A 199 -8.52 3.91 21.86
N LEU A 200 -8.42 4.61 20.75
CA LEU A 200 -7.72 4.15 19.56
C LEU A 200 -6.22 4.01 19.81
N VAL A 201 -5.60 4.97 20.52
CA VAL A 201 -4.19 4.88 20.94
C VAL A 201 -3.91 3.62 21.77
N ARG A 202 -4.85 3.23 22.66
CA ARG A 202 -4.69 1.99 23.46
C ARG A 202 -4.83 0.72 22.62
N ARG A 203 -5.71 0.74 21.62
CA ARG A 203 -5.95 -0.42 20.74
C ARG A 203 -4.85 -0.60 19.70
N GLU A 204 -4.22 0.47 19.26
CA GLU A 204 -3.12 0.45 18.29
C GLU A 204 -1.91 -0.35 18.84
N VAL A 205 -1.38 -1.23 18.03
CA VAL A 205 -0.30 -2.13 18.46
C VAL A 205 1.04 -1.81 17.83
N LEU A 206 1.07 -1.21 16.65
CA LEU A 206 2.27 -0.97 15.86
C LEU A 206 2.76 0.47 15.98
N LEU A 207 1.89 1.42 15.70
CA LEU A 207 2.21 2.84 15.64
C LEU A 207 2.11 3.51 17.01
N SER A 208 2.78 4.64 17.15
CA SER A 208 2.54 5.58 18.25
C SER A 208 2.36 7.01 17.71
N PRO A 209 1.56 7.85 18.38
CA PRO A 209 1.41 9.25 17.96
C PRO A 209 2.74 9.99 17.88
N GLY A 210 3.68 9.72 18.81
CA GLY A 210 5.01 10.34 18.81
C GLY A 210 5.88 9.90 17.62
N TRP A 211 5.77 8.64 17.18
CA TRP A 211 6.48 8.17 16.01
C TRP A 211 5.91 8.80 14.72
N LEU A 212 4.59 8.85 14.58
CA LEU A 212 3.94 9.52 13.44
C LEU A 212 4.32 10.99 13.37
N GLU A 213 4.32 11.70 14.50
CA GLU A 213 4.75 13.10 14.55
C GLU A 213 6.23 13.26 14.15
N ALA A 214 7.13 12.37 14.60
CA ALA A 214 8.53 12.41 14.20
C ALA A 214 8.69 12.19 12.69
N CYS A 215 7.95 11.24 12.10
CA CYS A 215 7.92 11.03 10.66
C CYS A 215 7.37 12.23 9.90
N ALA A 216 6.26 12.82 10.35
CA ALA A 216 5.68 14.00 9.71
C ALA A 216 6.66 15.17 9.68
N ARG A 217 7.36 15.44 10.79
CA ARG A 217 8.39 16.49 10.88
C ARG A 217 9.61 16.23 9.99
N ALA A 218 10.00 14.95 9.83
CA ALA A 218 11.09 14.57 8.96
C ALA A 218 10.70 14.70 7.48
N TYR A 219 9.44 14.40 7.14
CA TYR A 219 8.95 14.41 5.76
C TYR A 219 8.61 15.80 5.24
N ALA A 220 7.94 16.64 6.04
CA ALA A 220 7.51 17.97 5.63
C ALA A 220 7.48 18.96 6.80
N SER A 221 7.62 20.25 6.50
CA SER A 221 7.45 21.29 7.53
C SER A 221 6.03 21.28 8.09
N PRO A 222 5.83 21.58 9.38
CA PRO A 222 4.48 21.62 9.98
C PRO A 222 3.51 22.57 9.27
N ALA A 223 3.99 23.63 8.64
CA ALA A 223 3.18 24.56 7.87
C ALA A 223 2.54 23.90 6.62
N ALA A 224 3.16 22.85 6.09
CA ALA A 224 2.69 22.12 4.91
C ALA A 224 1.82 20.89 5.25
N TRP A 225 1.57 20.58 6.53
CA TRP A 225 0.87 19.34 6.90
C TRP A 225 -0.59 19.27 6.46
N THR A 226 -1.19 20.37 6.03
CA THR A 226 -2.53 20.39 5.43
C THR A 226 -2.51 20.59 3.92
N ASP A 227 -1.33 20.72 3.31
CA ASP A 227 -1.22 20.87 1.86
C ASP A 227 -1.55 19.55 1.16
N PRO A 228 -2.38 19.56 0.09
CA PRO A 228 -2.82 18.34 -0.59
C PRO A 228 -1.69 17.41 -1.07
N PRO A 229 -0.53 17.88 -1.57
CA PRO A 229 0.57 16.99 -1.94
C PRO A 229 1.22 16.26 -0.76
N VAL A 230 1.10 16.80 0.47
CA VAL A 230 1.63 16.23 1.72
C VAL A 230 0.55 15.41 2.44
N SER A 231 -0.66 15.93 2.49
CA SER A 231 -1.84 15.32 3.13
C SER A 231 -3.00 15.24 2.14
N PRO A 232 -3.03 14.21 1.30
CA PRO A 232 -3.95 14.13 0.16
C PRO A 232 -5.44 14.04 0.55
N LEU A 233 -5.74 13.84 1.82
CA LEU A 233 -7.11 13.91 2.34
C LEU A 233 -7.73 15.30 2.25
N HIS A 234 -6.92 16.35 2.18
CA HIS A 234 -7.39 17.75 2.08
C HIS A 234 -7.68 18.21 0.64
N ALA A 235 -7.41 17.34 -0.35
CA ALA A 235 -7.72 17.64 -1.75
C ALA A 235 -9.21 17.45 -2.10
N ALA A 236 -9.64 18.00 -3.22
CA ALA A 236 -10.86 17.57 -3.90
C ALA A 236 -10.61 16.19 -4.55
N HIS A 237 -11.55 15.25 -4.41
CA HIS A 237 -11.36 13.87 -4.89
C HIS A 237 -12.09 13.55 -6.20
N ALA A 238 -12.84 14.50 -6.78
CA ALA A 238 -13.50 14.30 -8.07
C ALA A 238 -12.49 13.95 -9.17
N GLY A 239 -12.91 13.07 -10.09
CA GLY A 239 -12.07 12.67 -11.24
C GLY A 239 -11.00 11.62 -10.94
N LEU A 240 -10.91 11.12 -9.71
CA LEU A 240 -10.04 9.99 -9.38
C LEU A 240 -10.55 8.69 -10.00
N PRO A 241 -9.65 7.74 -10.33
CA PRO A 241 -10.03 6.41 -10.78
C PRO A 241 -10.67 5.60 -9.64
N PRO A 242 -11.23 4.40 -9.92
CA PRO A 242 -11.74 3.52 -8.87
C PRO A 242 -10.76 3.30 -7.73
N LEU A 243 -11.26 3.32 -6.49
CA LEU A 243 -10.46 3.15 -5.28
C LEU A 243 -10.91 1.91 -4.49
N LEU A 244 -9.95 1.06 -4.11
CA LEU A 244 -10.11 0.09 -3.03
C LEU A 244 -9.41 0.62 -1.79
N ILE A 245 -10.16 0.86 -0.72
CA ILE A 245 -9.66 1.39 0.55
C ILE A 245 -9.87 0.32 1.63
N GLN A 246 -8.79 -0.06 2.31
CA GLN A 246 -8.81 -1.09 3.36
C GLN A 246 -8.15 -0.55 4.62
N ALA A 247 -8.77 -0.77 5.79
CA ALA A 247 -8.23 -0.37 7.10
C ALA A 247 -8.64 -1.35 8.19
N GLY A 248 -7.88 -1.43 9.27
CA GLY A 248 -8.29 -2.10 10.50
C GLY A 248 -9.09 -1.17 11.42
N THR A 249 -9.95 -1.71 12.30
CA THR A 249 -10.66 -0.86 13.27
C THR A 249 -9.78 -0.41 14.43
N ASP A 250 -8.63 -1.07 14.64
CA ASP A 250 -7.76 -0.86 15.79
C ASP A 250 -6.43 -0.21 15.37
N GLU A 251 -6.46 0.71 14.39
CA GLU A 251 -5.29 1.46 13.94
C GLU A 251 -5.52 2.98 13.98
N LEU A 252 -4.46 3.73 14.28
CA LEU A 252 -4.50 5.20 14.38
C LEU A 252 -4.88 5.89 13.07
N LEU A 253 -4.73 5.23 11.93
CA LEU A 253 -5.00 5.77 10.60
C LEU A 253 -6.40 5.40 10.07
N ALA A 254 -7.19 4.59 10.80
CA ALA A 254 -8.54 4.21 10.40
C ALA A 254 -9.47 5.40 10.10
N PRO A 255 -9.44 6.51 10.87
CA PRO A 255 -10.24 7.69 10.57
C PRO A 255 -9.97 8.30 9.19
N ASP A 256 -8.72 8.29 8.73
CA ASP A 256 -8.35 8.82 7.40
C ASP A 256 -9.02 8.03 6.28
N ALA A 257 -8.99 6.69 6.39
CA ALA A 257 -9.60 5.79 5.42
C ALA A 257 -11.13 6.04 5.30
N GLY A 258 -11.81 6.20 6.43
CA GLY A 258 -13.24 6.51 6.46
C GLY A 258 -13.57 7.89 5.86
N ARG A 259 -12.77 8.91 6.18
CA ARG A 259 -12.92 10.26 5.63
C ARG A 259 -12.70 10.28 4.11
N LEU A 260 -11.65 9.59 3.62
CA LEU A 260 -11.41 9.46 2.19
C LEU A 260 -12.57 8.73 1.50
N ALA A 261 -13.02 7.60 2.05
CA ALA A 261 -14.11 6.84 1.46
C ALA A 261 -15.38 7.68 1.31
N ALA A 262 -15.72 8.46 2.35
CA ALA A 262 -16.90 9.34 2.33
C ALA A 262 -16.74 10.47 1.31
N SER A 263 -15.59 11.18 1.31
CA SER A 263 -15.38 12.34 0.44
C SER A 263 -15.23 11.96 -1.03
N ALA A 264 -14.52 10.86 -1.33
CA ALA A 264 -14.37 10.38 -2.70
C ALA A 264 -15.70 9.85 -3.27
N SER A 265 -16.48 9.11 -2.46
CA SER A 265 -17.83 8.66 -2.89
C SER A 265 -18.77 9.84 -3.14
N ALA A 266 -18.75 10.86 -2.27
CA ALA A 266 -19.55 12.08 -2.47
C ALA A 266 -19.14 12.86 -3.72
N ALA A 267 -17.88 12.74 -4.15
CA ALA A 267 -17.35 13.31 -5.38
C ALA A 267 -17.59 12.45 -6.64
N GLY A 268 -18.35 11.35 -6.52
CA GLY A 268 -18.70 10.47 -7.65
C GLY A 268 -17.64 9.44 -8.03
N VAL A 269 -16.61 9.26 -7.20
CA VAL A 269 -15.59 8.22 -7.41
C VAL A 269 -16.16 6.85 -7.06
N ASP A 270 -15.82 5.84 -7.85
CA ASP A 270 -16.16 4.43 -7.57
C ASP A 270 -15.28 3.90 -6.42
N VAL A 271 -15.84 3.85 -5.21
CA VAL A 271 -15.12 3.47 -3.98
C VAL A 271 -15.61 2.13 -3.46
N THR A 272 -14.66 1.22 -3.24
CA THR A 272 -14.86 0.03 -2.42
C THR A 272 -14.12 0.23 -1.10
N TYR A 273 -14.84 0.38 0.02
CA TYR A 273 -14.24 0.57 1.34
C TYR A 273 -14.57 -0.61 2.26
N THR A 274 -13.55 -1.12 2.94
CA THR A 274 -13.71 -2.18 3.94
C THR A 274 -12.89 -1.87 5.18
N GLN A 275 -13.57 -1.82 6.32
CA GLN A 275 -12.95 -1.73 7.63
C GLN A 275 -13.01 -3.09 8.33
N TRP A 276 -11.83 -3.62 8.71
CA TRP A 276 -11.69 -4.97 9.25
C TRP A 276 -11.75 -4.97 10.78
N PRO A 277 -12.73 -5.63 11.40
CA PRO A 277 -12.91 -5.61 12.86
C PRO A 277 -11.69 -6.15 13.60
N ARG A 278 -11.23 -5.40 14.61
CA ARG A 278 -10.12 -5.76 15.51
C ARG A 278 -8.78 -6.04 14.82
N MET A 279 -8.64 -5.59 13.57
CA MET A 279 -7.35 -5.65 12.88
C MET A 279 -6.56 -4.37 13.17
N TRP A 280 -5.24 -4.53 13.17
CA TRP A 280 -4.24 -3.51 13.44
C TRP A 280 -3.67 -2.93 12.15
N HIS A 281 -2.86 -1.90 12.27
CA HIS A 281 -2.20 -1.23 11.16
C HIS A 281 -1.40 -2.23 10.30
N ASP A 282 -1.59 -2.18 8.99
CA ASP A 282 -0.92 -3.01 7.97
C ASP A 282 -1.05 -4.53 8.18
N PHE A 283 -2.13 -5.00 8.83
CA PHE A 283 -2.38 -6.44 8.95
C PHE A 283 -2.44 -7.14 7.58
N MET A 284 -2.79 -6.42 6.52
CA MET A 284 -2.89 -6.92 5.14
C MET A 284 -1.56 -7.47 4.63
N LEU A 285 -0.43 -6.97 5.13
CA LEU A 285 0.91 -7.42 4.74
C LEU A 285 1.28 -8.82 5.24
N GLN A 286 0.35 -9.50 5.93
CA GLN A 286 0.56 -10.81 6.55
C GLN A 286 -0.31 -11.93 5.95
N PRO A 287 -0.39 -12.05 4.59
CA PRO A 287 -1.15 -13.13 3.96
C PRO A 287 -0.53 -14.48 4.28
N GLY A 288 -1.38 -15.51 4.38
CA GLY A 288 -0.97 -16.85 4.78
C GLY A 288 -0.79 -17.03 6.30
N LEU A 289 -0.67 -15.95 7.07
CA LEU A 289 -0.57 -15.99 8.53
C LEU A 289 -1.88 -15.57 9.20
N VAL A 290 -2.55 -14.53 8.70
CA VAL A 290 -3.76 -13.94 9.28
C VAL A 290 -4.94 -14.13 8.30
N ALA A 291 -6.04 -14.71 8.77
CA ALA A 291 -7.21 -14.97 7.93
C ALA A 291 -7.83 -13.69 7.32
N ALA A 292 -7.84 -12.60 8.09
CA ALA A 292 -8.30 -11.31 7.62
C ALA A 292 -7.41 -10.77 6.49
N ALA A 293 -6.09 -10.97 6.58
CA ALA A 293 -5.15 -10.58 5.52
C ALA A 293 -5.40 -11.37 4.22
N ASP A 294 -5.68 -12.68 4.31
CA ASP A 294 -6.06 -13.48 3.13
C ASP A 294 -7.36 -12.99 2.49
N SER A 295 -8.32 -12.53 3.30
CA SER A 295 -9.58 -11.99 2.81
C SER A 295 -9.40 -10.61 2.18
N ALA A 296 -8.58 -9.74 2.79
CA ALA A 296 -8.22 -8.44 2.24
C ALA A 296 -7.47 -8.58 0.90
N LEU A 297 -6.54 -9.54 0.82
CA LEU A 297 -5.84 -9.88 -0.42
C LEU A 297 -6.79 -10.41 -1.50
N ALA A 298 -7.81 -11.22 -1.11
CA ALA A 298 -8.82 -11.69 -2.04
C ALA A 298 -9.63 -10.54 -2.64
N GLN A 299 -9.97 -9.55 -1.83
CA GLN A 299 -10.66 -8.35 -2.27
C GLN A 299 -9.76 -7.50 -3.19
N ALA A 300 -8.46 -7.38 -2.90
CA ALA A 300 -7.51 -6.71 -3.79
C ALA A 300 -7.43 -7.40 -5.16
N ALA A 301 -7.32 -8.73 -5.19
CA ALA A 301 -7.30 -9.49 -6.44
C ALA A 301 -8.62 -9.35 -7.24
N TRP A 302 -9.77 -9.36 -6.56
CA TRP A 302 -11.06 -9.11 -7.17
C TRP A 302 -11.14 -7.68 -7.77
N PHE A 303 -10.67 -6.69 -7.02
CA PHE A 303 -10.63 -5.30 -7.50
C PHE A 303 -9.80 -5.17 -8.79
N LEU A 304 -8.64 -5.79 -8.87
CA LEU A 304 -7.81 -5.81 -10.09
C LEU A 304 -8.56 -6.41 -11.30
N THR A 305 -9.39 -7.42 -11.08
CA THR A 305 -10.23 -7.98 -12.15
C THR A 305 -11.31 -7.00 -12.59
N ARG A 306 -11.95 -6.32 -11.63
CA ARG A 306 -13.03 -5.36 -11.88
C ARG A 306 -12.56 -4.13 -12.68
N VAL A 307 -11.49 -3.47 -12.26
CA VAL A 307 -11.00 -2.25 -12.92
C VAL A 307 -10.49 -2.53 -14.33
N ARG A 308 -9.98 -3.72 -14.60
CA ARG A 308 -9.55 -4.13 -15.93
C ARG A 308 -10.73 -4.38 -16.90
N LEU A 309 -11.84 -4.92 -16.40
CA LEU A 309 -13.06 -5.09 -17.21
C LEU A 309 -13.67 -3.75 -17.61
N ALA A 310 -13.56 -2.73 -16.77
CA ALA A 310 -14.02 -1.38 -17.06
C ALA A 310 -13.14 -0.64 -18.09
N ALA A 311 -11.87 -1.00 -18.22
CA ALA A 311 -10.90 -0.39 -19.13
C ALA A 311 -10.95 -0.94 -20.58
N GLN A 312 -11.79 -1.95 -20.87
CA GLN A 312 -12.02 -2.36 -22.27
C GLN A 312 -13.06 -1.43 -22.92
N PRO A 313 -12.70 -0.64 -23.94
CA PRO A 313 -13.72 0.05 -24.75
C PRO A 313 -14.64 -1.01 -25.38
N PRO A 314 -15.95 -0.73 -25.52
CA PRO A 314 -16.86 -1.62 -26.23
C PRO A 314 -16.26 -1.89 -27.61
N GLY A 315 -15.99 -3.17 -27.88
CA GLY A 315 -15.41 -3.61 -29.13
C GLY A 315 -16.21 -3.04 -30.29
N LYS A 316 -15.56 -2.35 -31.19
CA LYS A 316 -16.13 -2.08 -32.50
C LYS A 316 -16.38 -3.43 -33.16
N THR A 317 -17.61 -3.91 -33.03
CA THR A 317 -18.09 -4.98 -33.91
C THR A 317 -17.92 -4.54 -35.34
N LYS A 318 -17.05 -5.21 -36.07
CA LYS A 318 -16.93 -5.13 -37.52
C LYS A 318 -18.14 -5.79 -38.16
#